data_ae25594a5340e8148a81dc2c964e73f1
#
_entry.id   ae25594a5340e8148a81dc2c964e73f1
#
_cell.length_a   1.000
_cell.length_b   1.000
_cell.length_c   1.000
_cell.angle_alpha   90.00
_cell.angle_beta   90.00
_cell.angle_gamma   90.00
#
_symmetry.space_group_name_H-M   'P 1'
#
loop_
_entity.id
_entity.type
_entity.pdbx_description
1 polymer ?
#
loop_
_entity_poly.entity_id
_entity_poly.type
_entity_poly.pdbx_seq_one_letter_code
_entity_poly.pdbx_strand_id
1 'polypeptide(L)'
;NHGLLPLRVEDGVLDVAMARPQDAFVRKALQLATGLRVRPSIALQSDIDKALAQPVDEGAAAEEGVGDLADAGDFVEHLKDMASEAPVIRLVNSIIGRVTDLRASDIHLEPFDDGLHVRYRVDGVIHAGEVVPPKHSAAVSSRVKLLAHLDIAERRMPQDGRTKLRVHGKEMDARVSTIPTMFGESVVMRLLEKNFDLLSLESLNFTPPTLKTMRQMLSVPHGIFLVTGPTGSGKSTTLYASMQELEGENLKILTVEDPVEYRLQWLNQVQV
;
A
#
# COMPACT_ATOMS: atom_id res chain seq x y z
N ASN A 1 -6.59 -14.53 12.60
CA ASN A 1 -7.87 -14.79 13.29
C ASN A 1 -8.12 -16.29 13.38
N HIS A 2 -7.76 -16.90 14.52
CA HIS A 2 -7.94 -18.36 14.75
C HIS A 2 -9.24 -18.69 15.51
N GLY A 3 -10.21 -17.75 15.64
CA GLY A 3 -11.47 -17.96 16.33
C GLY A 3 -11.27 -18.36 17.78
N LEU A 4 -10.50 -17.57 18.54
CA LEU A 4 -10.24 -17.79 19.96
C LEU A 4 -10.34 -16.49 20.74
N LEU A 5 -10.76 -16.59 22.00
CA LEU A 5 -10.85 -15.49 22.96
C LEU A 5 -10.29 -15.94 24.31
N PRO A 6 -9.23 -15.33 24.83
CA PRO A 6 -8.75 -15.60 26.19
C PRO A 6 -9.82 -15.10 27.18
N LEU A 7 -10.13 -15.92 28.20
CA LEU A 7 -11.15 -15.61 29.20
C LEU A 7 -10.54 -15.15 30.52
N ARG A 8 -9.60 -15.93 31.07
CA ARG A 8 -8.92 -15.64 32.33
C ARG A 8 -7.67 -16.48 32.49
N VAL A 9 -6.81 -16.07 33.41
CA VAL A 9 -5.64 -16.82 33.85
C VAL A 9 -5.79 -17.10 35.36
N GLU A 10 -5.73 -18.36 35.76
CA GLU A 10 -5.85 -18.80 37.15
C GLU A 10 -4.91 -19.99 37.38
N ASP A 11 -4.10 -19.95 38.43
CA ASP A 11 -3.13 -21.01 38.81
C ASP A 11 -2.23 -21.50 37.67
N GLY A 12 -1.74 -20.63 36.83
CA GLY A 12 -0.87 -20.98 35.70
C GLY A 12 -1.61 -21.68 34.55
N VAL A 13 -2.94 -21.59 34.52
CA VAL A 13 -3.82 -22.13 33.48
C VAL A 13 -4.53 -20.98 32.78
N LEU A 14 -4.43 -20.94 31.46
CA LEU A 14 -5.15 -19.99 30.59
C LEU A 14 -6.42 -20.66 30.09
N ASP A 15 -7.57 -20.14 30.51
CA ASP A 15 -8.89 -20.51 29.95
C ASP A 15 -9.14 -19.76 28.65
N VAL A 16 -9.43 -20.50 27.57
CA VAL A 16 -9.61 -19.91 26.23
C VAL A 16 -10.89 -20.44 25.61
N ALA A 17 -11.78 -19.53 25.22
CA ALA A 17 -12.90 -19.86 24.36
C ALA A 17 -12.43 -20.07 22.93
N MET A 18 -12.75 -21.19 22.32
CA MET A 18 -12.31 -21.56 20.97
C MET A 18 -13.48 -22.09 20.14
N ALA A 19 -13.56 -21.69 18.88
CA ALA A 19 -14.53 -22.24 17.95
C ALA A 19 -14.19 -23.70 17.60
N ARG A 20 -12.90 -24.08 17.67
CA ARG A 20 -12.41 -25.44 17.39
C ARG A 20 -11.46 -25.91 18.50
N PRO A 21 -11.96 -26.31 19.68
CA PRO A 21 -11.11 -26.70 20.83
C PRO A 21 -10.27 -27.96 20.57
N GLN A 22 -10.59 -28.75 19.56
CA GLN A 22 -9.85 -29.93 19.14
C GLN A 22 -8.56 -29.58 18.34
N ASP A 23 -8.36 -28.33 17.93
CA ASP A 23 -7.17 -27.92 17.18
C ASP A 23 -5.92 -27.96 18.09
N ALA A 24 -5.16 -29.05 17.96
CA ALA A 24 -3.97 -29.28 18.74
C ALA A 24 -2.83 -28.28 18.41
N PHE A 25 -2.79 -27.79 17.18
CA PHE A 25 -1.78 -26.83 16.74
C PHE A 25 -1.97 -25.48 17.44
N VAL A 26 -3.20 -24.96 17.42
CA VAL A 26 -3.54 -23.69 18.07
C VAL A 26 -3.29 -23.75 19.59
N ARG A 27 -3.68 -24.83 20.24
CA ARG A 27 -3.43 -25.02 21.68
C ARG A 27 -1.94 -25.04 22.00
N LYS A 28 -1.13 -25.78 21.20
CA LYS A 28 0.31 -25.86 21.41
C LYS A 28 1.02 -24.52 21.13
N ALA A 29 0.54 -23.78 20.12
CA ALA A 29 1.03 -22.43 19.83
C ALA A 29 0.75 -21.46 20.98
N LEU A 30 -0.46 -21.50 21.57
CA LEU A 30 -0.80 -20.70 22.75
C LEU A 30 0.06 -21.06 23.97
N GLN A 31 0.29 -22.36 24.22
CA GLN A 31 1.15 -22.80 25.30
C GLN A 31 2.60 -22.30 25.14
N LEU A 32 3.13 -22.34 23.92
CA LEU A 32 4.48 -21.85 23.63
C LEU A 32 4.57 -20.34 23.76
N ALA A 33 3.56 -19.60 23.32
CA ALA A 33 3.54 -18.14 23.36
C ALA A 33 3.36 -17.58 24.78
N THR A 34 2.54 -18.25 25.61
CA THR A 34 2.19 -17.76 26.96
C THR A 34 2.96 -18.43 28.09
N GLY A 35 3.58 -19.57 27.86
CA GLY A 35 4.18 -20.39 28.89
C GLY A 35 3.17 -21.04 29.85
N LEU A 36 1.86 -20.87 29.63
CA LEU A 36 0.79 -21.34 30.52
C LEU A 36 0.16 -22.63 29.98
N ARG A 37 -0.45 -23.40 30.84
CA ARG A 37 -1.30 -24.53 30.43
C ARG A 37 -2.61 -24.00 29.90
N VAL A 38 -3.01 -24.42 28.68
CA VAL A 38 -4.22 -23.97 28.03
C VAL A 38 -5.38 -24.93 28.32
N ARG A 39 -6.49 -24.42 28.86
CA ARG A 39 -7.76 -25.12 29.05
C ARG A 39 -8.78 -24.57 28.04
N PRO A 40 -9.04 -25.31 26.95
CA PRO A 40 -9.98 -24.86 25.94
C PRO A 40 -11.42 -25.09 26.37
N SER A 41 -12.27 -24.11 26.08
CA SER A 41 -13.74 -24.19 26.17
C SER A 41 -14.35 -23.96 24.79
N ILE A 42 -15.43 -24.65 24.46
CA ILE A 42 -16.11 -24.46 23.19
C ILE A 42 -16.96 -23.20 23.19
N ALA A 43 -16.87 -22.39 22.12
CA ALA A 43 -17.73 -21.23 21.91
C ALA A 43 -18.11 -21.10 20.42
N LEU A 44 -19.22 -20.46 20.14
CA LEU A 44 -19.59 -20.16 18.75
C LEU A 44 -18.68 -19.05 18.20
N GLN A 45 -18.30 -19.18 16.93
CA GLN A 45 -17.48 -18.16 16.26
C GLN A 45 -18.12 -16.77 16.35
N SER A 46 -19.46 -16.72 16.17
CA SER A 46 -20.21 -15.46 16.27
C SER A 46 -20.16 -14.80 17.64
N ASP A 47 -20.02 -15.57 18.72
CA ASP A 47 -19.95 -15.04 20.08
C ASP A 47 -18.52 -14.55 20.39
N ILE A 48 -17.51 -15.25 19.89
CA ILE A 48 -16.12 -14.82 19.94
C ILE A 48 -15.95 -13.50 19.17
N ASP A 49 -16.49 -13.40 17.96
CA ASP A 49 -16.39 -12.19 17.13
C ASP A 49 -17.14 -11.00 17.76
N LYS A 50 -18.30 -11.25 18.38
CA LYS A 50 -19.03 -10.22 19.15
C LYS A 50 -18.27 -9.74 20.38
N ALA A 51 -17.65 -10.66 21.12
CA ALA A 51 -16.88 -10.31 22.31
C ALA A 51 -15.61 -9.52 21.95
N LEU A 52 -14.96 -9.86 20.83
CA LEU A 52 -13.81 -9.12 20.30
C LEU A 52 -14.18 -7.74 19.71
N ALA A 53 -15.45 -7.53 19.34
CA ALA A 53 -15.95 -6.27 18.81
C ALA A 53 -16.48 -5.31 19.91
N GLN A 54 -16.66 -5.78 21.15
CA GLN A 54 -17.06 -4.92 22.27
C GLN A 54 -15.82 -4.27 22.88
N PRO A 55 -15.82 -2.94 23.13
CA PRO A 55 -14.80 -2.32 23.95
C PRO A 55 -14.88 -2.94 25.35
N VAL A 56 -13.73 -3.36 25.87
CA VAL A 56 -13.61 -3.90 27.22
C VAL A 56 -13.92 -2.76 28.18
N ASP A 57 -15.08 -2.84 28.88
CA ASP A 57 -15.37 -1.95 30.01
C ASP A 57 -14.32 -2.21 31.11
N GLU A 58 -13.47 -1.22 31.35
CA GLU A 58 -12.48 -1.20 32.43
C GLU A 58 -13.19 -1.05 33.78
N GLY A 59 -13.52 -2.16 34.36
CA GLY A 59 -14.10 -2.20 35.71
C GLY A 59 -13.99 -3.53 36.38
N ALA A 60 -12.82 -3.90 36.83
CA ALA A 60 -12.47 -4.62 38.08
C ALA A 60 -11.22 -5.50 37.95
N ALA A 61 -10.19 -5.06 38.67
CA ALA A 61 -9.15 -5.84 39.32
C ALA A 61 -8.23 -6.75 38.48
N ALA A 62 -7.01 -6.37 38.38
CA ALA A 62 -5.87 -6.96 39.09
C ALA A 62 -4.57 -6.46 38.47
N GLU A 63 -3.80 -5.85 39.30
CA GLU A 63 -2.40 -5.47 39.08
C GLU A 63 -1.54 -6.68 38.70
N GLU A 64 -0.53 -6.38 37.90
CA GLU A 64 0.63 -7.17 37.49
C GLU A 64 0.47 -8.00 36.21
N GLY A 65 0.99 -7.46 35.11
CA GLY A 65 1.49 -8.24 33.97
C GLY A 65 0.87 -8.03 32.59
N VAL A 66 0.19 -6.90 32.31
CA VAL A 66 -0.28 -6.57 30.94
C VAL A 66 0.06 -5.12 30.59
N GLY A 67 1.34 -4.79 30.63
CA GLY A 67 1.85 -3.48 30.30
C GLY A 67 1.94 -3.18 28.80
N ASP A 68 1.64 -4.14 27.89
CA ASP A 68 2.02 -4.00 26.47
C ASP A 68 0.85 -3.77 25.48
N LEU A 69 -0.40 -3.93 25.91
CA LEU A 69 -1.56 -3.77 24.99
C LEU A 69 -2.31 -2.44 25.13
N ALA A 70 -2.34 -1.86 26.34
CA ALA A 70 -2.86 -0.50 26.54
C ALA A 70 -1.93 0.54 25.90
N ASP A 71 -0.62 0.31 25.99
CA ASP A 71 0.43 1.15 25.38
C ASP A 71 0.39 1.13 23.85
N ALA A 72 -0.05 0.04 23.22
CA ALA A 72 -0.16 -0.06 21.76
C ALA A 72 -1.33 0.77 21.19
N GLY A 73 -2.45 0.85 21.89
CA GLY A 73 -3.60 1.66 21.49
C GLY A 73 -3.30 3.15 21.60
N ASP A 74 -2.79 3.58 22.74
CA ASP A 74 -2.37 4.96 22.99
C ASP A 74 -1.23 5.38 22.06
N PHE A 75 -0.30 4.46 21.76
CA PHE A 75 0.78 4.72 20.83
C PHE A 75 0.27 4.92 19.39
N VAL A 76 -0.70 4.13 18.93
CA VAL A 76 -1.31 4.29 17.60
C VAL A 76 -2.10 5.58 17.51
N GLU A 77 -2.85 5.96 18.55
CA GLU A 77 -3.57 7.21 18.60
C GLU A 77 -2.59 8.40 18.61
N HIS A 78 -1.56 8.33 19.42
CA HIS A 78 -0.48 9.32 19.44
C HIS A 78 0.22 9.44 18.04
N LEU A 79 0.45 8.35 17.34
CA LEU A 79 1.00 8.40 15.97
C LEU A 79 0.03 9.03 14.97
N LYS A 80 -1.28 8.79 15.11
CA LYS A 80 -2.30 9.45 14.28
C LYS A 80 -2.30 10.95 14.50
N ASP A 81 -2.24 11.36 15.74
CA ASP A 81 -2.20 12.77 16.13
C ASP A 81 -0.95 13.46 15.60
N MET A 82 0.23 12.87 15.84
CA MET A 82 1.49 13.37 15.28
C MET A 82 1.49 13.40 13.75
N ALA A 83 0.93 12.37 13.10
CA ALA A 83 0.82 12.31 11.63
C ALA A 83 -0.15 13.37 11.08
N SER A 84 -1.03 13.89 11.90
CA SER A 84 -2.00 14.93 11.58
C SER A 84 -1.52 16.33 11.96
N GLU A 85 -0.36 16.46 12.64
CA GLU A 85 0.22 17.75 12.96
C GLU A 85 0.66 18.51 11.70
N ALA A 86 0.43 19.81 11.71
CA ALA A 86 0.75 20.69 10.59
C ALA A 86 2.24 20.64 10.13
N PRO A 87 3.25 20.47 11.01
CA PRO A 87 4.63 20.30 10.60
C PRO A 87 4.87 19.02 9.79
N VAL A 88 4.31 17.88 10.22
CA VAL A 88 4.47 16.58 9.53
C VAL A 88 3.75 16.59 8.18
N ILE A 89 2.56 17.18 8.13
CA ILE A 89 1.82 17.34 6.87
C ILE A 89 2.63 18.16 5.88
N ARG A 90 3.20 19.30 6.31
CA ARG A 90 4.04 20.15 5.45
C ARG A 90 5.28 19.42 4.97
N LEU A 91 5.93 18.65 5.83
CA LEU A 91 7.11 17.87 5.50
C LEU A 91 6.80 16.81 4.43
N VAL A 92 5.75 16.01 4.63
CA VAL A 92 5.31 15.00 3.65
C VAL A 92 4.92 15.65 2.32
N ASN A 93 4.21 16.78 2.36
CA ASN A 93 3.85 17.52 1.15
C ASN A 93 5.08 18.07 0.43
N SER A 94 6.11 18.52 1.16
CA SER A 94 7.38 18.96 0.59
C SER A 94 8.12 17.80 -0.09
N ILE A 95 8.19 16.64 0.57
CA ILE A 95 8.79 15.42 0.01
C ILE A 95 8.09 15.03 -1.29
N ILE A 96 6.76 15.00 -1.28
CA ILE A 96 5.97 14.66 -2.47
C ILE A 96 6.11 15.74 -3.56
N GLY A 97 6.14 17.01 -3.19
CA GLY A 97 6.30 18.12 -4.14
C GLY A 97 7.60 18.04 -4.96
N ARG A 98 8.69 17.63 -4.33
CA ARG A 98 9.99 17.46 -5.00
C ARG A 98 9.99 16.44 -6.14
N VAL A 99 9.08 15.47 -6.12
CA VAL A 99 8.95 14.50 -7.21
C VAL A 99 8.72 15.18 -8.56
N THR A 100 7.82 16.18 -8.58
CA THR A 100 7.50 16.91 -9.79
C THR A 100 8.71 17.71 -10.28
N ASP A 101 9.45 18.35 -9.36
CA ASP A 101 10.63 19.15 -9.69
C ASP A 101 11.76 18.29 -10.24
N LEU A 102 11.96 17.10 -9.66
CA LEU A 102 13.00 16.15 -10.03
C LEU A 102 12.59 15.21 -11.17
N ARG A 103 11.30 15.18 -11.57
CA ARG A 103 10.72 14.19 -12.46
C ARG A 103 10.97 12.75 -11.99
N ALA A 104 10.89 12.54 -10.67
CA ALA A 104 11.15 11.25 -10.08
C ALA A 104 9.96 10.31 -10.28
N SER A 105 10.23 9.03 -10.51
CA SER A 105 9.20 7.98 -10.61
C SER A 105 8.80 7.42 -9.25
N ASP A 106 9.74 7.36 -8.30
CA ASP A 106 9.52 6.76 -7.00
C ASP A 106 10.14 7.62 -5.89
N ILE A 107 9.49 7.61 -4.72
CA ILE A 107 10.03 8.08 -3.45
C ILE A 107 10.30 6.85 -2.58
N HIS A 108 11.46 6.78 -1.99
CA HIS A 108 11.84 5.78 -0.99
C HIS A 108 12.03 6.49 0.34
N LEU A 109 11.31 6.04 1.36
CA LEU A 109 11.46 6.46 2.75
C LEU A 109 12.07 5.28 3.51
N GLU A 110 13.32 5.38 3.85
CA GLU A 110 14.08 4.27 4.43
C GLU A 110 14.55 4.64 5.84
N PRO A 111 14.04 3.94 6.87
CA PRO A 111 14.44 4.18 8.23
C PRO A 111 15.82 3.56 8.52
N PHE A 112 16.68 4.36 9.15
CA PHE A 112 17.99 3.99 9.68
C PHE A 112 18.10 4.46 11.14
N ASP A 113 19.21 4.18 11.78
CA ASP A 113 19.50 4.58 13.16
C ASP A 113 19.60 6.10 13.34
N ASP A 114 20.08 6.81 12.32
CA ASP A 114 20.25 8.27 12.28
C ASP A 114 18.98 9.02 11.83
N GLY A 115 17.97 8.34 11.30
CA GLY A 115 16.71 8.94 10.84
C GLY A 115 16.07 8.25 9.66
N LEU A 116 15.08 8.92 9.07
CA LEU A 116 14.38 8.45 7.88
C LEU A 116 15.00 9.10 6.64
N HIS A 117 15.72 8.31 5.85
CA HIS A 117 16.35 8.76 4.62
C HIS A 117 15.34 8.81 3.49
N VAL A 118 15.16 9.98 2.91
CA VAL A 118 14.33 10.18 1.72
C VAL A 118 15.22 10.03 0.49
N ARG A 119 14.82 9.18 -0.45
CA ARG A 119 15.53 9.02 -1.71
C ARG A 119 14.54 9.06 -2.87
N TYR A 120 14.98 9.57 -4.00
CA TYR A 120 14.17 9.74 -5.20
C TYR A 120 14.75 8.94 -6.34
N ARG A 121 13.91 8.21 -7.07
CA ARG A 121 14.33 7.54 -8.30
C ARG A 121 14.07 8.45 -9.49
N VAL A 122 15.14 8.86 -10.18
CA VAL A 122 15.06 9.68 -11.39
C VAL A 122 15.75 8.91 -12.52
N ASP A 123 15.06 8.69 -13.62
CA ASP A 123 15.57 7.94 -14.79
C ASP A 123 16.19 6.57 -14.41
N GLY A 124 15.55 5.87 -13.45
CA GLY A 124 15.99 4.57 -12.96
C GLY A 124 17.10 4.61 -11.90
N VAL A 125 17.73 5.75 -11.66
CA VAL A 125 18.82 5.93 -10.68
C VAL A 125 18.27 6.53 -9.38
N ILE A 126 18.75 6.03 -8.24
CA ILE A 126 18.36 6.53 -6.91
C ILE A 126 19.30 7.69 -6.51
N HIS A 127 18.70 8.83 -6.17
CA HIS A 127 19.37 10.02 -5.67
C HIS A 127 18.99 10.24 -4.20
N ALA A 128 19.99 10.66 -3.40
CA ALA A 128 19.75 11.04 -2.01
C ALA A 128 18.96 12.35 -1.94
N GLY A 129 18.00 12.39 -1.03
CA GLY A 129 17.27 13.58 -0.64
C GLY A 129 17.62 14.03 0.78
N GLU A 130 16.63 14.52 1.50
CA GLU A 130 16.73 14.91 2.90
C GLU A 130 16.74 13.71 3.85
N VAL A 131 17.27 13.92 5.06
CA VAL A 131 17.15 12.99 6.18
C VAL A 131 16.18 13.62 7.20
N VAL A 132 15.10 12.91 7.47
CA VAL A 132 14.11 13.30 8.49
C VAL A 132 14.61 12.83 9.85
N PRO A 133 14.67 13.71 10.86
CA PRO A 133 15.15 13.34 12.19
C PRO A 133 14.36 12.17 12.79
N PRO A 134 14.99 11.31 13.63
CA PRO A 134 14.34 10.10 14.19
C PRO A 134 13.00 10.36 14.87
N LYS A 135 12.88 11.50 15.58
CA LYS A 135 11.65 11.91 16.29
C LYS A 135 10.42 12.08 15.37
N HIS A 136 10.62 12.31 14.07
CA HIS A 136 9.53 12.48 13.10
C HIS A 136 9.38 11.29 12.15
N SER A 137 10.32 10.33 12.16
CA SER A 137 10.36 9.21 11.21
C SER A 137 9.06 8.39 11.23
N ALA A 138 8.62 7.99 12.42
CA ALA A 138 7.38 7.22 12.58
C ALA A 138 6.14 8.01 12.15
N ALA A 139 6.07 9.30 12.48
CA ALA A 139 4.95 10.17 12.11
C ALA A 139 4.86 10.39 10.59
N VAL A 140 6.00 10.54 9.90
CA VAL A 140 6.04 10.64 8.42
C VAL A 140 5.56 9.36 7.77
N SER A 141 6.05 8.18 8.19
CA SER A 141 5.58 6.89 7.68
C SER A 141 4.07 6.69 7.93
N SER A 142 3.59 7.01 9.15
CA SER A 142 2.18 6.95 9.50
C SER A 142 1.32 7.90 8.66
N ARG A 143 1.82 9.11 8.36
CA ARG A 143 1.13 10.06 7.47
C ARG A 143 1.00 9.52 6.06
N VAL A 144 2.03 8.88 5.52
CA VAL A 144 1.98 8.26 4.18
C VAL A 144 1.01 7.08 4.18
N LYS A 145 0.98 6.26 5.25
CA LYS A 145 -0.01 5.18 5.41
C LYS A 145 -1.44 5.73 5.43
N LEU A 146 -1.69 6.82 6.16
CA LEU A 146 -3.00 7.51 6.16
C LEU A 146 -3.42 7.96 4.76
N LEU A 147 -2.51 8.56 4.00
CA LEU A 147 -2.78 9.01 2.64
C LEU A 147 -3.14 7.83 1.71
N ALA A 148 -2.54 6.67 1.93
CA ALA A 148 -2.73 5.46 1.14
C ALA A 148 -3.85 4.55 1.65
N HIS A 149 -4.57 4.96 2.71
CA HIS A 149 -5.63 4.19 3.38
C HIS A 149 -5.13 2.83 3.93
N LEU A 150 -3.87 2.80 4.40
CA LEU A 150 -3.25 1.65 5.04
C LEU A 150 -3.49 1.66 6.55
N ASP A 151 -3.39 0.48 7.17
CA ASP A 151 -3.52 0.34 8.62
C ASP A 151 -2.25 0.84 9.32
N ILE A 152 -2.40 1.89 10.15
CA ILE A 152 -1.29 2.48 10.91
C ILE A 152 -0.89 1.58 12.08
N ALA A 153 -1.85 0.85 12.64
CA ALA A 153 -1.62 -0.04 13.79
C ALA A 153 -0.77 -1.26 13.41
N GLU A 154 -0.94 -1.78 12.18
CA GLU A 154 -0.16 -2.91 11.70
C GLU A 154 1.19 -2.45 11.16
N ARG A 155 2.28 -2.84 11.82
CA ARG A 155 3.66 -2.43 11.50
C ARG A 155 4.60 -3.61 11.26
N ARG A 156 4.09 -4.83 11.39
CA ARG A 156 4.86 -6.08 11.30
C ARG A 156 4.66 -6.81 9.99
N MET A 157 3.61 -6.44 9.25
CA MET A 157 3.29 -7.05 7.97
C MET A 157 3.41 -6.03 6.84
N PRO A 158 3.91 -6.44 5.65
CA PRO A 158 3.88 -5.60 4.47
C PRO A 158 2.46 -5.19 4.11
N GLN A 159 2.29 -3.98 3.62
CA GLN A 159 1.01 -3.46 3.16
C GLN A 159 1.18 -2.75 1.83
N ASP A 160 0.15 -2.84 0.99
CA ASP A 160 0.06 -2.15 -0.29
C ASP A 160 -1.23 -1.34 -0.37
N GLY A 161 -1.13 -0.11 -0.86
CA GLY A 161 -2.26 0.79 -1.02
C GLY A 161 -2.13 1.69 -2.22
N ARG A 162 -3.21 2.41 -2.51
CA ARG A 162 -3.27 3.39 -3.60
C ARG A 162 -3.93 4.66 -3.11
N THR A 163 -3.43 5.78 -3.59
CA THR A 163 -4.02 7.08 -3.29
C THR A 163 -3.93 8.00 -4.49
N LYS A 164 -4.77 9.03 -4.48
CA LYS A 164 -4.67 10.14 -5.41
C LYS A 164 -4.05 11.32 -4.68
N LEU A 165 -3.02 11.88 -5.25
CA LEU A 165 -2.32 13.03 -4.73
C LEU A 165 -2.53 14.22 -5.67
N ARG A 166 -2.59 15.41 -5.09
CA ARG A 166 -2.60 16.67 -5.86
C ARG A 166 -1.29 17.39 -5.59
N VAL A 167 -0.42 17.40 -6.59
CA VAL A 167 0.92 18.00 -6.50
C VAL A 167 1.02 19.14 -7.51
N HIS A 168 1.27 20.35 -7.03
CA HIS A 168 1.36 21.56 -7.87
C HIS A 168 0.16 21.74 -8.84
N GLY A 169 -1.05 21.36 -8.36
CA GLY A 169 -2.29 21.46 -9.15
C GLY A 169 -2.58 20.28 -10.08
N LYS A 170 -1.63 19.37 -10.28
CA LYS A 170 -1.79 18.15 -11.08
C LYS A 170 -2.25 16.98 -10.22
N GLU A 171 -3.18 16.19 -10.74
CA GLU A 171 -3.57 14.92 -10.11
C GLU A 171 -2.59 13.81 -10.52
N MET A 172 -2.11 13.08 -9.52
CA MET A 172 -1.20 11.95 -9.68
C MET A 172 -1.78 10.76 -8.92
N ASP A 173 -1.77 9.57 -9.53
CA ASP A 173 -2.01 8.34 -8.78
C ASP A 173 -0.69 7.90 -8.12
N ALA A 174 -0.79 7.49 -6.86
CA ALA A 174 0.35 6.94 -6.12
C ALA A 174 0.04 5.53 -5.65
N ARG A 175 0.98 4.62 -5.85
CA ARG A 175 1.02 3.31 -5.20
C ARG A 175 2.00 3.37 -4.06
N VAL A 176 1.58 2.90 -2.90
CA VAL A 176 2.36 2.92 -1.68
C VAL A 176 2.50 1.49 -1.18
N SER A 177 3.73 1.05 -1.00
CA SER A 177 4.07 -0.24 -0.38
C SER A 177 4.87 0.01 0.87
N THR A 178 4.56 -0.70 1.96
CA THR A 178 5.30 -0.65 3.20
C THR A 178 5.88 -2.02 3.53
N ILE A 179 7.11 -2.04 4.02
CA ILE A 179 7.81 -3.26 4.42
C ILE A 179 8.45 -3.02 5.79
N PRO A 180 8.18 -3.88 6.79
CA PRO A 180 8.86 -3.82 8.08
C PRO A 180 10.37 -4.02 7.92
N THR A 181 11.15 -3.17 8.59
CA THR A 181 12.61 -3.28 8.66
C THR A 181 13.09 -3.15 10.11
N MET A 182 14.39 -3.32 10.34
CA MET A 182 14.98 -3.26 11.67
C MET A 182 14.74 -1.93 12.40
N PHE A 183 14.75 -0.81 11.67
CA PHE A 183 14.61 0.54 12.24
C PHE A 183 13.22 1.17 12.04
N GLY A 184 12.25 0.40 11.55
CA GLY A 184 10.89 0.86 11.28
C GLY A 184 10.35 0.35 9.96
N GLU A 185 9.33 1.01 9.42
CA GLU A 185 8.76 0.62 8.12
C GLU A 185 9.44 1.39 6.98
N SER A 186 10.03 0.67 6.04
CA SER A 186 10.44 1.23 4.76
C SER A 186 9.21 1.42 3.90
N VAL A 187 9.06 2.60 3.30
CA VAL A 187 7.92 2.96 2.46
C VAL A 187 8.42 3.32 1.06
N VAL A 188 7.79 2.74 0.06
CA VAL A 188 8.02 3.10 -1.34
C VAL A 188 6.73 3.68 -1.92
N MET A 189 6.81 4.89 -2.46
CA MET A 189 5.71 5.54 -3.16
C MET A 189 6.07 5.63 -4.64
N ARG A 190 5.39 4.89 -5.50
CA ARG A 190 5.48 5.03 -6.95
C ARG A 190 4.43 6.00 -7.44
N LEU A 191 4.86 7.01 -8.16
CA LEU A 191 4.00 8.07 -8.67
C LEU A 191 3.76 7.87 -10.16
N LEU A 192 2.49 7.90 -10.53
CA LEU A 192 2.04 7.75 -11.90
C LEU A 192 1.38 9.07 -12.33
N GLU A 193 2.10 9.84 -13.14
CA GLU A 193 1.53 11.06 -13.74
C GLU A 193 0.51 10.65 -14.81
N LYS A 194 -0.73 11.12 -14.67
CA LYS A 194 -1.78 10.93 -15.68
C LYS A 194 -1.62 11.96 -16.78
N ASN A 195 -0.72 11.73 -17.67
CA ASN A 195 -0.56 12.60 -18.84
C ASN A 195 -1.32 12.00 -20.02
N PHE A 196 -2.64 12.28 -20.09
CA PHE A 196 -3.51 11.83 -21.18
C PHE A 196 -3.09 12.42 -22.54
N ASP A 197 -2.42 13.58 -22.52
CA ASP A 197 -1.93 14.24 -23.75
C ASP A 197 -0.80 13.46 -24.45
N LEU A 198 -0.14 12.54 -23.75
CA LEU A 198 0.92 11.67 -24.28
C LEU A 198 0.40 10.37 -24.91
N LEU A 199 -0.91 10.16 -24.93
CA LEU A 199 -1.50 8.90 -25.43
C LEU A 199 -1.82 8.94 -26.93
N SER A 200 -1.23 9.84 -27.71
CA SER A 200 -1.36 9.83 -29.18
C SER A 200 -0.13 9.22 -29.82
N LEU A 201 -0.28 8.56 -30.98
CA LEU A 201 0.86 8.01 -31.72
C LEU A 201 1.83 9.09 -32.18
N GLU A 202 1.36 10.31 -32.41
CA GLU A 202 2.17 11.47 -32.78
C GLU A 202 3.11 11.89 -31.63
N SER A 203 2.62 11.84 -30.40
CA SER A 203 3.40 12.24 -29.20
C SER A 203 4.54 11.28 -28.87
N LEU A 204 4.53 10.08 -29.45
CA LEU A 204 5.58 9.06 -29.23
C LEU A 204 6.86 9.31 -30.04
N ASN A 205 6.93 10.40 -30.82
CA ASN A 205 8.08 10.79 -31.61
C ASN A 205 8.53 9.72 -32.64
N PHE A 206 7.61 8.93 -33.17
CA PHE A 206 7.90 8.04 -34.28
C PHE A 206 8.29 8.84 -35.52
N THR A 207 9.23 8.31 -36.33
CA THR A 207 9.49 8.88 -37.64
C THR A 207 8.26 8.76 -38.53
N PRO A 208 8.01 9.70 -39.48
CA PRO A 208 6.84 9.64 -40.34
C PRO A 208 6.63 8.31 -41.08
N PRO A 209 7.69 7.65 -41.61
CA PRO A 209 7.55 6.31 -42.20
C PRO A 209 7.09 5.26 -41.20
N THR A 210 7.66 5.27 -39.96
CA THR A 210 7.30 4.34 -38.90
C THR A 210 5.86 4.52 -38.47
N LEU A 211 5.43 5.77 -38.28
CA LEU A 211 4.05 6.09 -37.93
C LEU A 211 3.05 5.60 -38.98
N LYS A 212 3.37 5.81 -40.25
CA LYS A 212 2.56 5.28 -41.37
C LYS A 212 2.45 3.76 -41.32
N THR A 213 3.57 3.06 -41.11
CA THR A 213 3.59 1.60 -41.00
C THR A 213 2.78 1.13 -39.79
N MET A 214 2.92 1.80 -38.65
CA MET A 214 2.14 1.51 -37.44
C MET A 214 0.64 1.57 -37.70
N ARG A 215 0.15 2.66 -38.32
CA ARG A 215 -1.24 2.81 -38.69
C ARG A 215 -1.74 1.74 -39.66
N GLN A 216 -0.91 1.37 -40.64
CA GLN A 216 -1.23 0.29 -41.54
C GLN A 216 -1.37 -1.06 -40.81
N MET A 217 -0.49 -1.36 -39.85
CA MET A 217 -0.59 -2.59 -39.05
C MET A 217 -1.84 -2.58 -38.17
N LEU A 218 -2.17 -1.46 -37.55
CA LEU A 218 -3.36 -1.32 -36.70
C LEU A 218 -4.68 -1.43 -37.48
N SER A 219 -4.69 -1.09 -38.77
CA SER A 219 -5.88 -1.18 -39.63
C SER A 219 -6.17 -2.63 -40.12
N VAL A 220 -5.27 -3.59 -39.90
CA VAL A 220 -5.49 -4.99 -40.31
C VAL A 220 -6.56 -5.62 -39.41
N PRO A 221 -7.63 -6.22 -39.97
CA PRO A 221 -8.78 -6.69 -39.20
C PRO A 221 -8.53 -8.00 -38.40
N HIS A 222 -7.36 -8.60 -38.52
CA HIS A 222 -7.00 -9.85 -37.84
C HIS A 222 -5.49 -9.94 -37.66
N GLY A 223 -5.06 -10.74 -36.69
CA GLY A 223 -3.66 -10.95 -36.39
C GLY A 223 -3.31 -10.66 -34.93
N ILE A 224 -2.03 -10.63 -34.63
CA ILE A 224 -1.48 -10.27 -33.32
C ILE A 224 -0.45 -9.17 -33.52
N PHE A 225 -0.57 -8.12 -32.73
CA PHE A 225 0.40 -7.04 -32.64
C PHE A 225 1.11 -7.09 -31.28
N LEU A 226 2.43 -7.33 -31.28
CA LEU A 226 3.23 -7.47 -30.08
C LEU A 226 4.07 -6.23 -29.81
N VAL A 227 3.98 -5.68 -28.60
CA VAL A 227 4.85 -4.62 -28.11
C VAL A 227 5.73 -5.17 -27.00
N THR A 228 7.05 -5.20 -27.24
CA THR A 228 8.03 -5.78 -26.32
C THR A 228 9.11 -4.78 -25.93
N GLY A 229 9.75 -5.01 -24.79
CA GLY A 229 10.84 -4.17 -24.30
C GLY A 229 11.01 -4.25 -22.78
N PRO A 230 12.07 -3.69 -22.19
CA PRO A 230 12.28 -3.63 -20.74
C PRO A 230 11.25 -2.75 -20.05
N THR A 231 11.25 -2.77 -18.71
CA THR A 231 10.41 -1.86 -17.89
C THR A 231 10.81 -0.40 -18.18
N GLY A 232 9.81 0.49 -18.30
CA GLY A 232 10.05 1.91 -18.59
C GLY A 232 10.32 2.24 -20.07
N SER A 233 10.31 1.26 -20.99
CA SER A 233 10.56 1.49 -22.42
C SER A 233 9.37 2.07 -23.20
N GLY A 234 8.24 2.35 -22.54
CA GLY A 234 7.04 2.92 -23.16
C GLY A 234 6.06 1.90 -23.75
N LYS A 235 6.15 0.60 -23.38
CA LYS A 235 5.23 -0.45 -23.88
C LYS A 235 3.76 -0.08 -23.65
N SER A 236 3.37 0.17 -22.40
CA SER A 236 1.99 0.52 -22.03
C SER A 236 1.56 1.80 -22.74
N THR A 237 2.42 2.81 -22.78
CA THR A 237 2.15 4.08 -23.48
C THR A 237 1.88 3.84 -24.96
N THR A 238 2.68 2.99 -25.63
CA THR A 238 2.48 2.64 -27.04
C THR A 238 1.18 1.88 -27.25
N LEU A 239 0.83 0.94 -26.37
CA LEU A 239 -0.44 0.21 -26.45
C LEU A 239 -1.65 1.12 -26.29
N TYR A 240 -1.63 2.01 -25.28
CA TYR A 240 -2.71 2.96 -25.06
C TYR A 240 -2.87 3.94 -26.23
N ALA A 241 -1.75 4.47 -26.77
CA ALA A 241 -1.77 5.33 -27.94
C ALA A 241 -2.32 4.59 -29.17
N SER A 242 -1.99 3.28 -29.32
CA SER A 242 -2.53 2.45 -30.40
C SER A 242 -4.02 2.21 -30.25
N MET A 243 -4.50 1.97 -29.04
CA MET A 243 -5.94 1.82 -28.76
C MET A 243 -6.70 3.13 -29.02
N GLN A 244 -6.11 4.26 -28.68
CA GLN A 244 -6.71 5.56 -28.95
C GLN A 244 -6.80 5.85 -30.46
N GLU A 245 -5.81 5.45 -31.26
CA GLU A 245 -5.89 5.53 -32.72
C GLU A 245 -7.03 4.67 -33.30
N LEU A 246 -7.36 3.57 -32.60
CA LEU A 246 -8.46 2.67 -32.97
C LEU A 246 -9.81 3.10 -32.40
N GLU A 247 -9.84 4.18 -31.58
CA GLU A 247 -11.09 4.74 -31.05
C GLU A 247 -11.99 5.17 -32.20
N GLY A 248 -13.08 4.44 -32.36
CA GLY A 248 -14.05 4.72 -33.41
C GLY A 248 -15.36 4.02 -33.13
N GLU A 249 -16.43 4.52 -33.71
CA GLU A 249 -17.80 4.08 -33.44
C GLU A 249 -18.08 2.61 -33.80
N ASN A 250 -17.16 1.95 -34.55
CA ASN A 250 -17.40 0.63 -35.13
C ASN A 250 -16.60 -0.51 -34.49
N LEU A 251 -15.75 -0.22 -33.49
CA LEU A 251 -14.90 -1.23 -32.86
C LEU A 251 -15.23 -1.38 -31.38
N LYS A 252 -15.39 -2.62 -30.93
CA LYS A 252 -15.43 -2.94 -29.50
C LYS A 252 -13.99 -3.28 -29.05
N ILE A 253 -13.42 -2.40 -28.24
CA ILE A 253 -12.08 -2.59 -27.67
C ILE A 253 -12.21 -3.06 -26.22
N LEU A 254 -11.49 -4.13 -25.88
CA LEU A 254 -11.44 -4.69 -24.52
C LEU A 254 -9.97 -4.92 -24.16
N THR A 255 -9.61 -4.56 -22.92
CA THR A 255 -8.30 -4.88 -22.35
C THR A 255 -8.40 -5.83 -21.17
N VAL A 256 -7.31 -6.53 -20.90
CA VAL A 256 -7.08 -7.31 -19.68
C VAL A 256 -5.73 -6.87 -19.12
N GLU A 257 -5.73 -6.27 -17.94
CA GLU A 257 -4.58 -5.56 -17.38
C GLU A 257 -4.31 -5.96 -15.92
N ASP A 258 -3.04 -6.03 -15.54
CA ASP A 258 -2.60 -6.29 -14.16
C ASP A 258 -1.54 -5.24 -13.72
N PRO A 259 -1.99 -4.16 -13.08
CA PRO A 259 -3.33 -3.58 -13.03
C PRO A 259 -3.57 -2.58 -14.18
N VAL A 260 -4.79 -2.03 -14.26
CA VAL A 260 -5.12 -0.90 -15.16
C VAL A 260 -4.27 0.32 -14.77
N GLU A 261 -3.43 0.80 -15.71
CA GLU A 261 -2.58 1.99 -15.49
C GLU A 261 -3.32 3.30 -15.77
N TYR A 262 -4.06 3.36 -16.88
CA TYR A 262 -4.85 4.53 -17.29
C TYR A 262 -6.32 4.14 -17.43
N ARG A 263 -7.21 4.86 -16.74
CA ARG A 263 -8.65 4.67 -16.89
C ARG A 263 -9.16 5.51 -18.06
N LEU A 264 -9.57 4.84 -19.14
CA LEU A 264 -10.13 5.47 -20.32
C LEU A 264 -11.65 5.24 -20.37
N GLN A 265 -12.43 6.32 -20.49
CA GLN A 265 -13.89 6.26 -20.37
C GLN A 265 -14.58 5.49 -21.53
N TRP A 266 -13.92 5.43 -22.68
CA TRP A 266 -14.41 4.79 -23.89
C TRP A 266 -13.97 3.32 -24.02
N LEU A 267 -13.12 2.83 -23.14
CA LEU A 267 -12.49 1.50 -23.21
C LEU A 267 -13.06 0.57 -22.14
N ASN A 268 -13.39 -0.68 -22.54
CA ASN A 268 -13.76 -1.72 -21.59
C ASN A 268 -12.50 -2.38 -21.02
N GLN A 269 -12.15 -2.01 -19.78
CA GLN A 269 -10.93 -2.45 -19.12
C GLN A 269 -11.25 -3.47 -18.03
N VAL A 270 -10.69 -4.68 -18.14
CA VAL A 270 -10.77 -5.73 -17.12
C VAL A 270 -9.47 -5.73 -16.35
N GLN A 271 -9.58 -5.59 -15.03
CA GLN A 271 -8.42 -5.73 -14.13
C GLN A 271 -8.41 -7.13 -13.54
N VAL A 272 -7.29 -7.83 -13.59
CA VAL A 272 -7.04 -9.15 -13.00
C VAL A 272 -6.16 -9.06 -11.77
#